data_e642dfd4a0bb9f380674c9418adb6682
#
_entry.id   e642dfd4a0bb9f380674c9418adb6682
#
_cell.length_a   1.000
_cell.length_b   1.000
_cell.length_c   1.000
_cell.angle_alpha   90.00
_cell.angle_beta   90.00
_cell.angle_gamma   90.00
#
_symmetry.space_group_name_H-M   'P 1'
#
loop_
_entity.id
_entity.type
_entity.pdbx_description
1 polymer ?
#
loop_
_entity_poly.entity_id
_entity_poly.type
_entity_poly.pdbx_seq_one_letter_code
_entity_poly.pdbx_strand_id
1 'polypeptide(L)'
;MSSAGPMTESSTHTSLAAQRLGALGHRSGSSPFGSSLPTATRLWLDWADLASRRRNIRRANEWGLPGTPVHHLDQVLERSGYGQGPTDEECDAYLSRLTEIAKGDQLACRIVVQRILPGLIATAIRRGRIVKEGASGALDELSSAAWVVIAKYPIERRSRRVAANLLRDIEYHAFVRDARTKRARVEFATEGTALLSCG
;
A
#
# COMPACT_ATOMS: atom_id res chain seq x y z
N MET A 1 -1.22 -3.93 60.22
CA MET A 1 -2.19 -4.20 59.17
C MET A 1 -1.73 -3.41 57.95
N SER A 2 -0.93 -4.10 57.13
CA SER A 2 -0.32 -3.52 55.92
C SER A 2 -1.25 -3.72 54.75
N SER A 3 -1.63 -2.62 54.08
CA SER A 3 -2.35 -2.59 52.84
C SER A 3 -1.36 -2.46 51.69
N ALA A 4 -1.18 -3.52 50.93
CA ALA A 4 -0.43 -3.49 49.67
C ALA A 4 -1.37 -3.08 48.55
N GLY A 5 -1.10 -1.94 47.92
CA GLY A 5 -1.76 -1.49 46.71
C GLY A 5 -1.29 -2.28 45.48
N PRO A 6 -2.12 -2.44 44.47
CA PRO A 6 -1.74 -3.14 43.25
C PRO A 6 -0.76 -2.28 42.42
N MET A 7 0.40 -2.85 42.15
CA MET A 7 1.35 -2.31 41.15
C MET A 7 0.73 -2.40 39.77
N THR A 8 0.55 -1.26 39.14
CA THR A 8 0.20 -1.09 37.72
C THR A 8 1.39 -1.57 36.89
N GLU A 9 1.30 -2.78 36.35
CA GLU A 9 2.13 -3.18 35.21
C GLU A 9 1.60 -2.48 33.98
N SER A 10 2.13 -1.31 33.71
CA SER A 10 1.89 -0.53 32.53
C SER A 10 3.15 -0.53 31.68
N SER A 11 3.01 -1.04 30.45
CA SER A 11 3.78 -0.59 29.31
C SER A 11 5.18 -1.16 29.10
N THR A 12 5.26 -2.34 28.51
CA THR A 12 6.41 -2.74 27.67
C THR A 12 5.99 -3.58 26.47
N HIS A 13 4.94 -3.15 25.78
CA HIS A 13 4.71 -3.56 24.39
C HIS A 13 5.10 -2.42 23.44
N THR A 14 6.34 -1.98 23.52
CA THR A 14 6.98 -1.24 22.45
C THR A 14 7.13 -2.22 21.30
N SER A 15 6.26 -2.05 20.30
CA SER A 15 6.04 -2.94 19.19
C SER A 15 7.34 -3.45 18.56
N LEU A 16 7.50 -4.77 18.52
CA LEU A 16 8.55 -5.46 17.74
C LEU A 16 8.57 -5.05 16.26
N ALA A 17 7.45 -4.53 15.74
CA ALA A 17 7.35 -3.97 14.40
C ALA A 17 8.07 -2.62 14.30
N ALA A 18 7.95 -1.74 15.31
CA ALA A 18 8.71 -0.50 15.39
C ALA A 18 10.20 -0.77 15.53
N GLN A 19 10.58 -1.80 16.30
CA GLN A 19 11.97 -2.24 16.39
C GLN A 19 12.50 -2.85 15.09
N ARG A 20 11.69 -3.60 14.33
CA ARG A 20 12.08 -4.13 13.01
C ARG A 20 12.14 -3.05 11.94
N LEU A 21 11.23 -2.08 11.96
CA LEU A 21 11.28 -0.88 11.10
C LEU A 21 12.42 0.06 11.52
N GLY A 22 12.65 0.24 12.83
CA GLY A 22 13.79 1.00 13.37
C GLY A 22 15.13 0.33 13.12
N ALA A 23 15.22 -0.99 13.18
CA ALA A 23 16.43 -1.74 12.84
C ALA A 23 16.79 -1.69 11.35
N LEU A 24 15.79 -1.50 10.47
CA LEU A 24 16.00 -1.29 9.03
C LEU A 24 16.24 0.20 8.68
N GLY A 25 15.85 1.16 9.53
CA GLY A 25 15.85 2.59 9.21
C GLY A 25 16.93 3.45 9.88
N HIS A 26 17.64 2.98 10.87
CA HIS A 26 18.59 3.82 11.64
C HIS A 26 20.07 3.60 11.31
N ARG A 27 20.39 2.91 10.25
CA ARG A 27 21.76 2.91 9.69
C ARG A 27 21.80 3.75 8.43
N SER A 28 22.21 5.02 8.62
CA SER A 28 22.85 5.85 7.59
C SER A 28 22.22 5.79 6.20
N GLY A 29 21.21 6.60 5.92
CA GLY A 29 20.92 7.11 4.56
C GLY A 29 20.66 6.13 3.40
N SER A 30 20.75 4.84 3.62
CA SER A 30 20.63 3.83 2.55
C SER A 30 19.25 3.17 2.60
N SER A 31 18.53 3.28 1.49
CA SER A 31 17.28 2.56 1.28
C SER A 31 17.49 1.05 1.42
N PRO A 32 16.58 0.30 2.08
CA PRO A 32 16.63 -1.16 2.17
C PRO A 32 16.47 -1.85 0.79
N PHE A 33 16.08 -1.11 -0.25
CA PHE A 33 15.81 -1.64 -1.59
C PHE A 33 16.97 -1.44 -2.59
N GLY A 34 18.05 -0.77 -2.16
CA GLY A 34 19.22 -0.50 -3.03
C GLY A 34 18.86 0.40 -4.23
N SER A 35 19.81 0.52 -5.17
CA SER A 35 19.64 1.28 -6.41
C SER A 35 18.76 0.58 -7.46
N SER A 36 18.39 -0.68 -7.24
CA SER A 36 17.63 -1.49 -8.21
C SER A 36 16.13 -1.18 -8.29
N LEU A 37 15.56 -0.51 -7.26
CA LEU A 37 14.15 -0.14 -7.21
C LEU A 37 13.97 1.33 -6.80
N PRO A 38 14.24 2.30 -7.70
CA PRO A 38 14.21 3.74 -7.39
C PRO A 38 12.86 4.20 -6.84
N THR A 39 11.76 3.69 -7.37
CA THR A 39 10.41 4.04 -6.91
C THR A 39 10.13 3.54 -5.50
N ALA A 40 10.57 2.34 -5.12
CA ALA A 40 10.45 1.87 -3.74
C ALA A 40 11.28 2.75 -2.79
N THR A 41 12.49 3.10 -3.20
CA THR A 41 13.38 3.99 -2.43
C THR A 41 12.73 5.36 -2.21
N ARG A 42 12.20 5.97 -3.27
CA ARG A 42 11.50 7.26 -3.18
C ARG A 42 10.29 7.19 -2.25
N LEU A 43 9.43 6.18 -2.42
CA LEU A 43 8.26 6.00 -1.56
C LEU A 43 8.64 5.78 -0.10
N TRP A 44 9.76 5.12 0.16
CA TRP A 44 10.27 4.91 1.51
C TRP A 44 10.79 6.21 2.14
N LEU A 45 11.61 6.97 1.42
CA LEU A 45 12.14 8.24 1.90
C LEU A 45 11.04 9.27 2.15
N ASP A 46 10.10 9.40 1.21
CA ASP A 46 8.92 10.26 1.34
C ASP A 46 8.07 9.89 2.56
N TRP A 47 7.99 8.59 2.88
CA TRP A 47 7.20 8.13 4.01
C TRP A 47 7.76 8.61 5.34
N ALA A 48 9.08 8.57 5.54
CA ALA A 48 9.72 8.99 6.79
C ALA A 48 9.39 10.45 7.15
N ASP A 49 9.39 11.32 6.15
CA ASP A 49 9.01 12.74 6.31
C ASP A 49 7.48 12.89 6.52
N LEU A 50 6.69 12.17 5.75
CA LEU A 50 5.22 12.25 5.75
C LEU A 50 4.63 11.77 7.09
N ALA A 51 5.20 10.70 7.65
CA ALA A 51 4.68 10.01 8.83
C ALA A 51 4.85 10.79 10.13
N SER A 52 5.83 11.70 10.20
CA SER A 52 6.13 12.53 11.38
C SER A 52 5.47 13.91 11.36
N ARG A 53 4.90 14.33 10.23
CA ARG A 53 4.33 15.68 10.10
C ARG A 53 3.08 15.85 10.95
N ARG A 54 3.09 16.79 11.87
CA ARG A 54 1.98 17.09 12.80
C ARG A 54 0.63 17.29 12.09
N ARG A 55 0.62 17.95 10.92
CA ARG A 55 -0.62 18.17 10.13
C ARG A 55 -1.23 16.84 9.66
N ASN A 56 -0.39 15.88 9.26
CA ASN A 56 -0.83 14.58 8.78
C ASN A 56 -1.35 13.70 9.93
N ILE A 57 -0.68 13.76 11.09
CA ILE A 57 -1.09 13.07 12.31
C ILE A 57 -2.46 13.61 12.77
N ARG A 58 -2.65 14.94 12.79
CA ARG A 58 -3.94 15.57 13.11
C ARG A 58 -5.04 15.09 12.16
N ARG A 59 -4.79 15.15 10.84
CA ARG A 59 -5.73 14.68 9.83
C ARG A 59 -6.09 13.21 10.00
N ALA A 60 -5.13 12.34 10.29
CA ALA A 60 -5.39 10.93 10.56
C ALA A 60 -6.28 10.70 11.78
N ASN A 61 -6.12 11.50 12.82
CA ASN A 61 -6.97 11.44 14.02
C ASN A 61 -8.40 11.98 13.77
N GLU A 62 -8.60 12.83 12.78
CA GLU A 62 -9.92 13.34 12.37
C GLU A 62 -10.74 12.29 11.60
N TRP A 63 -10.15 11.22 11.08
CA TRP A 63 -10.86 10.18 10.32
C TRP A 63 -11.76 9.28 11.18
N GLY A 64 -11.66 9.33 12.51
CA GLY A 64 -12.47 8.50 13.41
C GLY A 64 -12.19 7.00 13.28
N LEU A 65 -10.97 6.62 12.92
CA LEU A 65 -10.55 5.23 12.88
C LEU A 65 -10.55 4.61 14.29
N PRO A 66 -10.80 3.28 14.42
CA PRO A 66 -10.83 2.63 15.73
C PRO A 66 -9.51 2.76 16.50
N GLY A 67 -9.61 2.83 17.82
CA GLY A 67 -8.48 2.87 18.75
C GLY A 67 -8.15 4.26 19.26
N THR A 68 -7.06 4.36 20.02
CA THR A 68 -6.57 5.62 20.60
C THR A 68 -6.00 6.55 19.51
N PRO A 69 -6.00 7.87 19.71
CA PRO A 69 -5.34 8.79 18.82
C PRO A 69 -3.89 8.40 18.52
N VAL A 70 -3.48 8.57 17.28
CA VAL A 70 -2.11 8.25 16.87
C VAL A 70 -1.20 9.46 17.06
N HIS A 71 0.07 9.17 17.34
CA HIS A 71 1.16 10.17 17.46
C HIS A 71 2.14 10.10 16.30
N HIS A 72 2.04 9.04 15.48
CA HIS A 72 2.84 8.82 14.27
C HIS A 72 2.03 7.97 13.29
N LEU A 73 2.17 8.20 11.98
CA LEU A 73 1.38 7.42 11.00
C LEU A 73 1.79 5.94 10.92
N ASP A 74 2.96 5.56 11.42
CA ASP A 74 3.33 4.14 11.52
C ASP A 74 2.34 3.35 12.39
N GLN A 75 1.72 3.99 13.39
CA GLN A 75 0.69 3.34 14.19
C GLN A 75 -0.57 3.01 13.38
N VAL A 76 -0.89 3.81 12.35
CA VAL A 76 -1.96 3.51 11.39
C VAL A 76 -1.59 2.30 10.54
N LEU A 77 -0.32 2.22 10.09
CA LEU A 77 0.19 1.06 9.34
C LEU A 77 0.15 -0.22 10.19
N GLU A 78 0.62 -0.16 11.42
CA GLU A 78 0.62 -1.30 12.36
C GLU A 78 -0.79 -1.83 12.59
N ARG A 79 -1.75 -0.94 12.89
CA ARG A 79 -3.17 -1.29 13.07
C ARG A 79 -3.81 -1.87 11.81
N SER A 80 -3.31 -1.51 10.63
CA SER A 80 -3.73 -2.12 9.36
C SER A 80 -3.04 -3.45 9.03
N GLY A 81 -2.23 -3.99 9.96
CA GLY A 81 -1.54 -5.26 9.82
C GLY A 81 -0.20 -5.19 9.06
N TYR A 82 0.44 -4.01 8.99
CA TYR A 82 1.76 -3.87 8.37
C TYR A 82 2.84 -4.57 9.19
N GLY A 83 3.67 -5.40 8.53
CA GLY A 83 4.77 -6.11 9.19
C GLY A 83 4.35 -7.25 10.12
N GLN A 84 3.06 -7.50 10.24
CA GLN A 84 2.50 -8.63 10.99
C GLN A 84 2.37 -9.86 10.07
N GLY A 85 2.23 -11.04 10.71
CA GLY A 85 1.96 -12.29 10.00
C GLY A 85 0.60 -12.30 9.27
N PRO A 86 -0.08 -13.45 9.18
CA PRO A 86 -1.41 -13.51 8.58
C PRO A 86 -2.32 -12.47 9.23
N THR A 87 -2.97 -11.65 8.42
CA THR A 87 -3.84 -10.55 8.86
C THR A 87 -4.99 -11.12 9.68
N ASP A 88 -5.17 -10.65 10.90
CA ASP A 88 -6.34 -10.94 11.70
C ASP A 88 -7.56 -10.13 11.22
N GLU A 89 -8.73 -10.43 11.78
CA GLU A 89 -9.98 -9.79 11.38
C GLU A 89 -10.02 -8.31 11.77
N GLU A 90 -9.36 -7.91 12.86
CA GLU A 90 -9.31 -6.51 13.31
C GLU A 90 -8.47 -5.65 12.38
N CYS A 91 -7.28 -6.14 11.99
CA CYS A 91 -6.42 -5.46 11.02
C CYS A 91 -7.10 -5.31 9.66
N ASP A 92 -7.84 -6.33 9.22
CA ASP A 92 -8.55 -6.30 7.94
C ASP A 92 -9.74 -5.32 7.98
N ALA A 93 -10.47 -5.27 9.10
CA ALA A 93 -11.53 -4.29 9.32
C ALA A 93 -10.99 -2.86 9.39
N TYR A 94 -9.84 -2.66 10.04
CA TYR A 94 -9.17 -1.36 10.10
C TYR A 94 -8.73 -0.91 8.71
N LEU A 95 -8.06 -1.78 7.95
CA LEU A 95 -7.65 -1.51 6.57
C LEU A 95 -8.85 -1.23 5.66
N SER A 96 -9.96 -1.93 5.85
CA SER A 96 -11.22 -1.71 5.14
C SER A 96 -11.71 -0.28 5.32
N ARG A 97 -11.79 0.21 6.55
CA ARG A 97 -12.20 1.60 6.85
C ARG A 97 -11.22 2.61 6.29
N LEU A 98 -9.92 2.37 6.43
CA LEU A 98 -8.88 3.22 5.86
C LEU A 98 -8.99 3.31 4.33
N THR A 99 -9.29 2.20 3.66
CA THR A 99 -9.47 2.14 2.20
C THR A 99 -10.72 2.90 1.76
N GLU A 100 -11.78 2.90 2.56
CA GLU A 100 -12.97 3.71 2.28
C GLU A 100 -12.65 5.22 2.32
N ILE A 101 -11.91 5.65 3.34
CA ILE A 101 -11.45 7.04 3.46
C ILE A 101 -10.54 7.41 2.29
N ALA A 102 -9.71 6.48 1.84
CA ALA A 102 -8.76 6.67 0.75
C ALA A 102 -9.41 6.99 -0.61
N LYS A 103 -10.70 6.73 -0.79
CA LYS A 103 -11.43 7.13 -2.00
C LYS A 103 -11.50 8.65 -2.19
N GLY A 104 -11.51 9.41 -1.09
CA GLY A 104 -11.58 10.87 -1.10
C GLY A 104 -10.40 11.59 -0.43
N ASP A 105 -9.49 10.85 0.18
CA ASP A 105 -8.37 11.40 0.95
C ASP A 105 -7.02 10.87 0.44
N GLN A 106 -6.20 11.77 -0.11
CA GLN A 106 -4.90 11.44 -0.66
C GLN A 106 -3.91 10.90 0.40
N LEU A 107 -3.97 11.39 1.65
CA LEU A 107 -3.12 10.91 2.72
C LEU A 107 -3.49 9.47 3.09
N ALA A 108 -4.77 9.18 3.24
CA ALA A 108 -5.26 7.83 3.48
C ALA A 108 -4.87 6.88 2.33
N CYS A 109 -5.03 7.32 1.08
CA CYS A 109 -4.59 6.56 -0.09
C CYS A 109 -3.09 6.27 -0.04
N ARG A 110 -2.26 7.27 0.31
CA ARG A 110 -0.81 7.09 0.47
C ARG A 110 -0.46 6.09 1.58
N ILE A 111 -1.22 6.07 2.67
CA ILE A 111 -1.03 5.10 3.75
C ILE A 111 -1.39 3.68 3.27
N VAL A 112 -2.49 3.52 2.52
CA VAL A 112 -2.86 2.22 1.93
C VAL A 112 -1.77 1.73 0.97
N VAL A 113 -1.23 2.61 0.11
CA VAL A 113 -0.09 2.27 -0.77
C VAL A 113 1.10 1.80 0.05
N GLN A 114 1.45 2.52 1.14
CA GLN A 114 2.55 2.11 2.03
C GLN A 114 2.29 0.75 2.67
N ARG A 115 1.05 0.47 3.09
CA ARG A 115 0.65 -0.82 3.66
C ARG A 115 0.88 -1.98 2.70
N ILE A 116 0.57 -1.81 1.44
CA ILE A 116 0.69 -2.87 0.42
C ILE A 116 2.04 -2.86 -0.32
N LEU A 117 2.92 -1.88 -0.06
CA LEU A 117 4.19 -1.71 -0.77
C LEU A 117 5.07 -2.96 -0.78
N PRO A 118 5.23 -3.73 0.32
CA PRO A 118 5.99 -4.98 0.29
C PRO A 118 5.43 -5.99 -0.72
N GLY A 119 4.10 -6.10 -0.83
CA GLY A 119 3.43 -6.94 -1.81
C GLY A 119 3.60 -6.46 -3.25
N LEU A 120 3.59 -5.14 -3.47
CA LEU A 120 3.87 -4.54 -4.79
C LEU A 120 5.30 -4.85 -5.22
N ILE A 121 6.28 -4.72 -4.33
CA ILE A 121 7.69 -5.05 -4.60
C ILE A 121 7.85 -6.54 -4.94
N ALA A 122 7.25 -7.43 -4.15
CA ALA A 122 7.29 -8.87 -4.43
C ALA A 122 6.67 -9.21 -5.79
N THR A 123 5.56 -8.56 -6.15
CA THR A 123 4.92 -8.71 -7.45
C THR A 123 5.79 -8.15 -8.57
N ALA A 124 6.42 -6.98 -8.36
CA ALA A 124 7.32 -6.36 -9.33
C ALA A 124 8.53 -7.24 -9.64
N ILE A 125 9.15 -7.83 -8.62
CA ILE A 125 10.27 -8.77 -8.79
C ILE A 125 9.83 -9.99 -9.61
N ARG A 126 8.66 -10.56 -9.31
CA ARG A 126 8.11 -11.70 -10.05
C ARG A 126 7.82 -11.34 -11.50
N ARG A 127 7.17 -10.20 -11.75
CA ARG A 127 6.79 -9.74 -13.08
C ARG A 127 7.95 -9.17 -13.89
N GLY A 128 8.95 -8.60 -13.24
CA GLY A 128 10.13 -8.04 -13.90
C GLY A 128 10.95 -9.05 -14.72
N ARG A 129 10.71 -10.35 -14.52
CA ARG A 129 11.31 -11.41 -15.38
C ARG A 129 10.71 -11.44 -16.79
N ILE A 130 9.53 -10.85 -16.98
CA ILE A 130 8.73 -10.89 -18.21
C ILE A 130 8.61 -9.50 -18.83
N VAL A 131 8.70 -8.47 -18.00
CA VAL A 131 8.59 -7.05 -18.42
C VAL A 131 9.94 -6.57 -18.93
N LYS A 132 9.95 -5.88 -20.08
CA LYS A 132 11.17 -5.39 -20.75
C LYS A 132 12.01 -4.48 -19.84
N GLU A 133 11.35 -3.64 -19.07
CA GLU A 133 11.95 -2.67 -18.15
C GLU A 133 12.36 -3.30 -16.80
N GLY A 134 12.22 -4.62 -16.67
CA GLY A 134 12.59 -5.35 -15.45
C GLY A 134 11.70 -5.05 -14.25
N ALA A 135 12.19 -5.35 -13.06
CA ALA A 135 11.45 -5.15 -11.81
C ALA A 135 11.16 -3.68 -11.51
N SER A 136 12.03 -2.77 -11.95
CA SER A 136 11.83 -1.32 -11.77
C SER A 136 10.61 -0.84 -12.55
N GLY A 137 10.56 -1.10 -13.86
CA GLY A 137 9.42 -0.72 -14.68
C GLY A 137 8.12 -1.40 -14.22
N ALA A 138 8.20 -2.69 -13.83
CA ALA A 138 7.04 -3.37 -13.26
C ALA A 138 6.52 -2.69 -11.97
N LEU A 139 7.41 -2.18 -11.12
CA LEU A 139 7.01 -1.45 -9.91
C LEU A 139 6.40 -0.09 -10.23
N ASP A 140 6.89 0.60 -11.25
CA ASP A 140 6.34 1.88 -11.70
C ASP A 140 4.90 1.71 -12.20
N GLU A 141 4.63 0.70 -13.02
CA GLU A 141 3.29 0.35 -13.49
C GLU A 141 2.36 -0.03 -12.34
N LEU A 142 2.82 -0.90 -11.42
CA LEU A 142 2.04 -1.29 -10.25
C LEU A 142 1.74 -0.10 -9.33
N SER A 143 2.70 0.78 -9.12
CA SER A 143 2.54 1.96 -8.28
C SER A 143 1.52 2.94 -8.89
N SER A 144 1.56 3.15 -10.19
CA SER A 144 0.60 3.98 -10.92
C SER A 144 -0.81 3.39 -10.86
N ALA A 145 -0.94 2.08 -11.07
CA ALA A 145 -2.21 1.37 -10.98
C ALA A 145 -2.79 1.40 -9.56
N ALA A 146 -1.94 1.37 -8.52
CA ALA A 146 -2.38 1.34 -7.13
C ALA A 146 -3.27 2.53 -6.76
N TRP A 147 -2.91 3.75 -7.17
CA TRP A 147 -3.72 4.95 -6.92
C TRP A 147 -5.11 4.85 -7.52
N VAL A 148 -5.20 4.35 -8.75
CA VAL A 148 -6.47 4.22 -9.48
C VAL A 148 -7.34 3.13 -8.85
N VAL A 149 -6.75 2.00 -8.52
CA VAL A 149 -7.47 0.85 -7.95
C VAL A 149 -7.98 1.17 -6.54
N ILE A 150 -7.15 1.77 -5.67
CA ILE A 150 -7.55 2.14 -4.31
C ILE A 150 -8.72 3.13 -4.36
N ALA A 151 -8.65 4.17 -5.19
CA ALA A 151 -9.71 5.17 -5.31
C ALA A 151 -11.06 4.59 -5.79
N LYS A 152 -11.05 3.45 -6.49
CA LYS A 152 -12.25 2.81 -7.06
C LYS A 152 -12.58 1.46 -6.41
N TYR A 153 -11.90 1.11 -5.30
CA TYR A 153 -12.07 -0.20 -4.69
C TYR A 153 -13.49 -0.40 -4.14
N PRO A 154 -14.19 -1.48 -4.52
CA PRO A 154 -15.57 -1.73 -4.11
C PRO A 154 -15.64 -2.33 -2.71
N ILE A 155 -15.36 -1.53 -1.68
CA ILE A 155 -15.20 -1.97 -0.29
C ILE A 155 -16.48 -2.62 0.26
N GLU A 156 -17.66 -2.14 -0.17
CA GLU A 156 -18.97 -2.66 0.27
C GLU A 156 -19.16 -4.13 -0.11
N ARG A 157 -18.55 -4.57 -1.23
CA ARG A 157 -18.62 -5.94 -1.73
C ARG A 157 -17.46 -6.81 -1.31
N ARG A 158 -16.33 -6.20 -0.93
CA ARG A 158 -15.04 -6.89 -0.72
C ARG A 158 -14.30 -6.32 0.49
N SER A 159 -14.97 -6.34 1.65
CA SER A 159 -14.43 -5.79 2.92
C SER A 159 -13.43 -6.71 3.63
N ARG A 160 -13.28 -7.97 3.17
CA ARG A 160 -12.35 -8.95 3.75
C ARG A 160 -11.15 -9.17 2.84
N ARG A 161 -9.98 -9.48 3.45
CA ARG A 161 -8.72 -9.74 2.75
C ARG A 161 -8.33 -8.56 1.83
N VAL A 162 -8.56 -7.35 2.32
CA VAL A 162 -8.48 -6.11 1.53
C VAL A 162 -7.10 -5.96 0.89
N ALA A 163 -6.01 -6.16 1.65
CA ALA A 163 -4.66 -6.06 1.11
C ALA A 163 -4.40 -7.04 -0.05
N ALA A 164 -4.81 -8.31 0.10
CA ALA A 164 -4.63 -9.32 -0.93
C ALA A 164 -5.48 -9.05 -2.18
N ASN A 165 -6.70 -8.56 -1.98
CA ASN A 165 -7.58 -8.19 -3.08
C ASN A 165 -7.05 -6.96 -3.83
N LEU A 166 -6.58 -5.94 -3.12
CA LEU A 166 -5.95 -4.77 -3.74
C LEU A 166 -4.74 -5.18 -4.60
N LEU A 167 -3.83 -6.00 -4.06
CA LEU A 167 -2.65 -6.46 -4.82
C LEU A 167 -3.05 -7.19 -6.11
N ARG A 168 -4.07 -8.04 -6.06
CA ARG A 168 -4.57 -8.77 -7.23
C ARG A 168 -5.17 -7.84 -8.27
N ASP A 169 -6.01 -6.90 -7.82
CA ASP A 169 -6.68 -5.95 -8.71
C ASP A 169 -5.68 -4.96 -9.32
N ILE A 170 -4.65 -4.55 -8.58
CA ILE A 170 -3.55 -3.71 -9.07
C ILE A 170 -2.74 -4.46 -10.13
N GLU A 171 -2.36 -5.71 -9.87
CA GLU A 171 -1.64 -6.54 -10.83
C GLU A 171 -2.44 -6.75 -12.11
N TYR A 172 -3.75 -7.01 -11.99
CA TYR A 172 -4.65 -7.13 -13.13
C TYR A 172 -4.74 -5.82 -13.92
N HIS A 173 -4.90 -4.69 -13.22
CA HIS A 173 -5.01 -3.37 -13.86
C HIS A 173 -3.74 -3.00 -14.61
N ALA A 174 -2.56 -3.21 -13.99
CA ALA A 174 -1.28 -2.84 -14.57
C ALA A 174 -0.92 -3.68 -15.82
N PHE A 175 -1.16 -4.99 -15.80
CA PHE A 175 -0.61 -5.87 -16.82
C PHE A 175 -1.62 -6.55 -17.72
N VAL A 176 -2.87 -6.71 -17.28
CA VAL A 176 -3.87 -7.46 -18.05
C VAL A 176 -4.83 -6.52 -18.78
N ARG A 177 -5.35 -5.53 -18.08
CA ARG A 177 -6.32 -4.59 -18.64
C ARG A 177 -5.75 -3.79 -19.79
N ASP A 178 -4.54 -3.24 -19.62
CA ASP A 178 -3.91 -2.40 -20.66
C ASP A 178 -3.49 -3.23 -21.87
N ALA A 179 -3.02 -4.46 -21.67
CA ALA A 179 -2.73 -5.38 -22.76
C ALA A 179 -3.98 -5.71 -23.59
N ARG A 180 -5.12 -5.92 -22.93
CA ARG A 180 -6.41 -6.16 -23.63
C ARG A 180 -6.89 -4.92 -24.39
N THR A 181 -6.77 -3.75 -23.79
CA THR A 181 -7.16 -2.48 -24.45
C THR A 181 -6.28 -2.19 -25.65
N LYS A 182 -4.97 -2.43 -25.56
CA LYS A 182 -4.04 -2.29 -26.70
C LYS A 182 -4.38 -3.27 -27.82
N ARG A 183 -4.65 -4.54 -27.51
CA ARG A 183 -5.05 -5.56 -28.52
C ARG A 183 -6.35 -5.18 -29.22
N ALA A 184 -7.39 -4.82 -28.48
CA ALA A 184 -8.66 -4.40 -29.05
C ALA A 184 -8.50 -3.20 -29.99
N ARG A 185 -7.66 -2.20 -29.64
CA ARG A 185 -7.38 -1.06 -30.52
C ARG A 185 -6.67 -1.46 -31.80
N VAL A 186 -5.74 -2.42 -31.75
CA VAL A 186 -5.04 -2.91 -32.95
C VAL A 186 -6.00 -3.69 -33.83
N GLU A 187 -6.86 -4.53 -33.27
CA GLU A 187 -7.86 -5.28 -34.00
C GLU A 187 -8.83 -4.33 -34.75
N PHE A 188 -9.38 -3.33 -34.08
CA PHE A 188 -10.24 -2.32 -34.71
C PHE A 188 -9.53 -1.52 -35.81
N ALA A 189 -8.25 -1.17 -35.60
CA ALA A 189 -7.48 -0.47 -36.63
C ALA A 189 -7.24 -1.34 -37.88
N THR A 190 -7.00 -2.64 -37.68
CA THR A 190 -6.77 -3.59 -38.77
C THR A 190 -8.05 -3.86 -39.58
N GLU A 191 -9.19 -4.04 -38.87
CA GLU A 191 -10.50 -4.22 -39.57
C GLU A 191 -10.91 -2.98 -40.32
N GLY A 192 -10.71 -1.78 -39.78
CA GLY A 192 -11.00 -0.50 -40.48
C GLY A 192 -10.18 -0.33 -41.76
N THR A 193 -8.93 -0.78 -41.77
CA THR A 193 -8.04 -0.72 -42.93
C THR A 193 -8.46 -1.73 -44.00
N ALA A 194 -8.91 -2.92 -43.60
CA ALA A 194 -9.37 -3.96 -44.55
C ALA A 194 -10.66 -3.56 -45.28
N LEU A 195 -11.56 -2.84 -44.62
CA LEU A 195 -12.79 -2.34 -45.24
C LEU A 195 -12.56 -1.21 -46.26
N LEU A 196 -11.48 -0.43 -46.10
CA LEU A 196 -11.13 0.65 -47.03
C LEU A 196 -10.35 0.19 -48.27
N SER A 197 -9.82 -1.05 -48.27
CA SER A 197 -9.06 -1.62 -49.39
C SER A 197 -9.91 -2.45 -50.39
N CYS A 198 -11.21 -2.65 -50.12
CA CYS A 198 -12.15 -3.40 -50.94
C CYS A 198 -13.15 -2.51 -51.72
N GLY A 199 -12.86 -1.21 -51.86
CA GLY A 199 -13.69 -0.26 -52.61
C GLY A 199 -13.09 0.17 -53.94
#